data_1bdb352b56329bcf22464a182830334c
#
_entry.id   1bdb352b56329bcf22464a182830334c
#
_cell.length_a   1.000
_cell.length_b   1.000
_cell.length_c   1.000
_cell.angle_alpha   90.00
_cell.angle_beta   90.00
_cell.angle_gamma   90.00
#
_symmetry.space_group_name_H-M   'P 1'
#
loop_
_entity.id
_entity.type
_entity.pdbx_description
1 polymer ?
#
loop_
_entity_poly.entity_id
_entity_poly.type
_entity_poly.pdbx_seq_one_letter_code
_entity_poly.pdbx_strand_id
1 'polypeptide(L)'
;MANETLFTTKATSYAKGRPSYAPGAIGRILDCLAMGGYQPAADGPWARIADIGSGTGILSRELIGRNLEVYGVEPNEAMREKAEHQLGTCGHFHSVAASAESTGLPDHSMAMVTAASAFHWFDPEAFRRECLRILVPGGLVCLLINVREYDDFTRRQHELCRKYGAGFTSLIHGFEETKEKAAVFFEEGFHLEQFDFPLTYEKEAFISRSLSSSYAPEAGSENGRLYMEGLQQLLEEIPQERFTVANFTALFWGKPRAL
;
A
#
# COMPACT_ATOMS: atom_id res chain seq x y z
N MET A 1 -2.36 -17.30 7.67
CA MET A 1 -1.33 -17.92 8.54
C MET A 1 0.08 -17.89 7.91
N ALA A 2 0.33 -18.28 6.67
CA ALA A 2 1.70 -18.23 6.08
C ALA A 2 2.25 -16.81 5.84
N ASN A 3 1.40 -15.83 5.59
CA ASN A 3 1.82 -14.46 5.28
C ASN A 3 2.07 -13.58 6.52
N GLU A 4 1.42 -13.86 7.64
CA GLU A 4 1.56 -13.09 8.89
C GLU A 4 2.98 -13.19 9.48
N THR A 5 3.62 -14.35 9.37
CA THR A 5 4.99 -14.59 9.87
C THR A 5 6.08 -13.92 9.01
N LEU A 6 5.85 -13.73 7.71
CA LEU A 6 6.80 -13.07 6.79
C LEU A 6 7.03 -11.59 7.15
N PHE A 7 6.05 -10.91 7.70
CA PHE A 7 6.12 -9.50 8.04
C PHE A 7 6.67 -9.23 9.45
N THR A 8 6.60 -10.18 10.36
CA THR A 8 7.06 -10.00 11.75
C THR A 8 8.57 -9.74 11.85
N THR A 9 9.40 -10.48 11.11
CA THR A 9 10.86 -10.33 11.11
C THR A 9 11.35 -9.12 10.31
N LYS A 10 10.57 -8.65 9.33
CA LYS A 10 10.90 -7.54 8.43
C LYS A 10 10.21 -6.21 8.77
N ALA A 11 9.36 -6.19 9.80
CA ALA A 11 8.55 -5.02 10.17
C ALA A 11 9.38 -3.74 10.42
N THR A 12 10.60 -3.86 10.95
CA THR A 12 11.49 -2.71 11.24
C THR A 12 12.10 -2.11 9.97
N SER A 13 12.54 -2.96 9.03
CA SER A 13 13.07 -2.53 7.73
C SER A 13 11.95 -2.02 6.82
N TYR A 14 10.75 -2.61 6.94
CA TYR A 14 9.56 -2.24 6.19
C TYR A 14 9.09 -0.81 6.49
N ALA A 15 9.10 -0.40 7.76
CA ALA A 15 8.66 0.93 8.19
C ALA A 15 9.62 2.06 7.79
N LYS A 16 10.94 1.79 7.74
CA LYS A 16 11.95 2.82 7.46
C LYS A 16 12.13 3.17 5.99
N GLY A 17 11.64 2.35 5.06
CA GLY A 17 11.99 2.48 3.63
C GLY A 17 10.81 2.58 2.66
N ARG A 18 9.55 2.47 3.11
CA ARG A 18 8.42 2.59 2.19
C ARG A 18 7.97 4.04 2.04
N PRO A 19 7.86 4.52 0.77
CA PRO A 19 7.32 5.83 0.51
C PRO A 19 5.82 5.89 0.85
N SER A 20 5.31 7.10 1.07
CA SER A 20 3.89 7.38 1.09
C SER A 20 3.28 7.20 -0.32
N TYR A 21 2.13 7.77 -0.57
CA TYR A 21 1.42 7.71 -1.84
C TYR A 21 1.42 9.10 -2.49
N ALA A 22 1.23 9.15 -3.81
CA ALA A 22 1.19 10.41 -4.55
C ALA A 22 0.16 11.37 -3.94
N PRO A 23 0.51 12.65 -3.71
CA PRO A 23 -0.44 13.64 -3.18
C PRO A 23 -1.72 13.76 -4.02
N GLY A 24 -1.61 13.58 -5.34
CA GLY A 24 -2.76 13.57 -6.25
C GLY A 24 -3.72 12.41 -5.97
N ALA A 25 -3.20 11.21 -5.63
CA ALA A 25 -4.03 10.07 -5.24
C ALA A 25 -4.76 10.33 -3.91
N ILE A 26 -4.09 10.94 -2.94
CA ILE A 26 -4.73 11.36 -1.68
C ILE A 26 -5.81 12.42 -1.95
N GLY A 27 -5.51 13.41 -2.81
CA GLY A 27 -6.50 14.41 -3.26
C GLY A 27 -7.74 13.76 -3.88
N ARG A 28 -7.57 12.76 -4.74
CA ARG A 28 -8.68 12.02 -5.36
C ARG A 28 -9.54 11.28 -4.32
N ILE A 29 -8.95 10.72 -3.27
CA ILE A 29 -9.71 10.11 -2.16
C ILE A 29 -10.64 11.15 -1.51
N LEU A 30 -10.14 12.37 -1.28
CA LEU A 30 -10.96 13.44 -0.72
C LEU A 30 -12.07 13.88 -1.68
N ASP A 31 -11.78 13.95 -2.99
CA ASP A 31 -12.80 14.24 -4.01
C ASP A 31 -13.90 13.16 -4.02
N CYS A 32 -13.53 11.89 -3.89
CA CYS A 32 -14.48 10.78 -3.79
C CYS A 32 -15.40 10.91 -2.56
N LEU A 33 -14.85 11.32 -1.42
CA LEU A 33 -15.66 11.62 -0.23
C LEU A 33 -16.60 12.80 -0.47
N ALA A 34 -16.12 13.87 -1.11
CA ALA A 34 -16.94 15.04 -1.44
C ALA A 34 -18.08 14.69 -2.40
N MET A 35 -17.86 13.83 -3.39
CA MET A 35 -18.90 13.29 -4.27
C MET A 35 -19.95 12.48 -3.49
N GLY A 36 -19.56 11.81 -2.40
CA GLY A 36 -20.45 11.13 -1.46
C GLY A 36 -21.20 12.07 -0.51
N GLY A 37 -21.04 13.38 -0.63
CA GLY A 37 -21.70 14.39 0.21
C GLY A 37 -20.96 14.74 1.50
N TYR A 38 -19.76 14.21 1.72
CA TYR A 38 -18.92 14.56 2.86
C TYR A 38 -18.18 15.86 2.59
N GLN A 39 -18.14 16.75 3.59
CA GLN A 39 -17.47 18.05 3.48
C GLN A 39 -16.56 18.27 4.67
N PRO A 40 -15.37 18.87 4.48
CA PRO A 40 -14.50 19.24 5.58
C PRO A 40 -15.25 20.04 6.64
N ALA A 41 -15.16 19.60 7.90
CA ALA A 41 -15.74 20.28 9.04
C ALA A 41 -14.68 21.16 9.72
N ALA A 42 -15.12 22.29 10.30
CA ALA A 42 -14.23 23.16 11.08
C ALA A 42 -13.77 22.50 12.38
N ASP A 43 -14.68 21.74 13.00
CA ASP A 43 -14.46 21.08 14.27
C ASP A 43 -14.61 19.55 14.11
N GLY A 44 -13.54 18.81 14.44
CA GLY A 44 -13.52 17.36 14.42
C GLY A 44 -13.40 16.70 13.03
N PRO A 45 -13.32 15.37 12.98
CA PRO A 45 -13.21 14.61 11.74
C PRO A 45 -14.54 14.63 10.96
N TRP A 46 -14.46 14.76 9.64
CA TRP A 46 -15.60 14.94 8.76
C TRP A 46 -16.07 13.66 8.05
N ALA A 47 -15.28 12.59 8.12
CA ALA A 47 -15.68 11.28 7.61
C ALA A 47 -14.91 10.16 8.35
N ARG A 48 -15.54 8.98 8.42
CA ARG A 48 -14.92 7.76 8.94
C ARG A 48 -14.44 6.88 7.81
N ILE A 49 -13.18 6.49 7.87
CA ILE A 49 -12.51 5.68 6.86
C ILE A 49 -12.04 4.37 7.52
N ALA A 50 -12.29 3.23 6.88
CA ALA A 50 -11.63 1.98 7.22
C ALA A 50 -10.42 1.79 6.30
N ASP A 51 -9.21 1.84 6.86
CA ASP A 51 -7.95 1.56 6.14
C ASP A 51 -7.59 0.10 6.39
N ILE A 52 -7.87 -0.77 5.41
CA ILE A 52 -7.78 -2.22 5.54
C ILE A 52 -6.42 -2.74 5.07
N GLY A 53 -5.78 -3.57 5.91
CA GLY A 53 -4.36 -3.92 5.75
C GLY A 53 -3.48 -2.69 5.97
N SER A 54 -3.78 -1.90 7.00
CA SER A 54 -3.16 -0.59 7.27
C SER A 54 -1.66 -0.68 7.56
N GLY A 55 -1.15 -1.85 7.90
CA GLY A 55 0.25 -2.10 8.15
C GLY A 55 0.79 -1.20 9.25
N THR A 56 1.85 -0.44 8.94
CA THR A 56 2.46 0.52 9.86
C THR A 56 1.80 1.91 9.84
N GLY A 57 0.63 2.04 9.22
CA GLY A 57 -0.16 3.26 9.21
C GLY A 57 0.28 4.34 8.21
N ILE A 58 0.95 3.98 7.11
CA ILE A 58 1.44 4.95 6.12
C ILE A 58 0.30 5.75 5.49
N LEU A 59 -0.74 5.08 4.96
CA LEU A 59 -1.90 5.75 4.40
C LEU A 59 -2.75 6.37 5.51
N SER A 60 -2.96 5.66 6.62
CA SER A 60 -3.71 6.17 7.77
C SER A 60 -3.20 7.55 8.22
N ARG A 61 -1.88 7.75 8.29
CA ARG A 61 -1.26 9.04 8.64
C ARG A 61 -1.63 10.16 7.66
N GLU A 62 -1.63 9.88 6.35
CA GLU A 62 -2.02 10.86 5.33
C GLU A 62 -3.49 11.27 5.47
N LEU A 63 -4.36 10.31 5.77
CA LEU A 63 -5.79 10.54 5.95
C LEU A 63 -6.10 11.33 7.23
N ILE A 64 -5.46 10.98 8.35
CA ILE A 64 -5.56 11.71 9.61
C ILE A 64 -5.10 13.17 9.42
N GLY A 65 -4.01 13.39 8.68
CA GLY A 65 -3.51 14.72 8.32
C GLY A 65 -4.52 15.57 7.50
N ARG A 66 -5.60 14.96 7.03
CA ARG A 66 -6.74 15.63 6.34
C ARG A 66 -7.99 15.71 7.22
N ASN A 67 -7.83 15.53 8.53
CA ASN A 67 -8.91 15.58 9.52
C ASN A 67 -9.99 14.49 9.31
N LEU A 68 -9.56 13.28 8.93
CA LEU A 68 -10.43 12.10 8.82
C LEU A 68 -10.27 11.22 10.07
N GLU A 69 -11.35 10.56 10.46
CA GLU A 69 -11.32 9.54 11.50
C GLU A 69 -11.00 8.18 10.86
N VAL A 70 -9.89 7.56 11.23
CA VAL A 70 -9.35 6.39 10.55
C VAL A 70 -9.36 5.16 11.46
N TYR A 71 -9.98 4.10 10.99
CA TYR A 71 -9.95 2.76 11.58
C TYR A 71 -8.95 1.92 10.80
N GLY A 72 -7.73 1.78 11.36
CA GLY A 72 -6.65 0.99 10.77
C GLY A 72 -6.80 -0.48 11.14
N VAL A 73 -7.24 -1.29 10.18
CA VAL A 73 -7.45 -2.73 10.36
C VAL A 73 -6.23 -3.49 9.87
N GLU A 74 -5.55 -4.21 10.78
CA GLU A 74 -4.33 -4.95 10.49
C GLU A 74 -4.21 -6.19 11.37
N PRO A 75 -4.11 -7.42 10.82
CA PRO A 75 -4.00 -8.63 11.61
C PRO A 75 -2.62 -8.80 12.27
N ASN A 76 -1.54 -8.26 11.67
CA ASN A 76 -0.19 -8.44 12.17
C ASN A 76 0.11 -7.51 13.36
N GLU A 77 0.36 -8.07 14.53
CA GLU A 77 0.60 -7.33 15.79
C GLU A 77 1.81 -6.39 15.69
N ALA A 78 2.95 -6.85 15.14
CA ALA A 78 4.15 -6.04 15.04
C ALA A 78 3.99 -4.83 14.09
N MET A 79 3.09 -4.91 13.10
CA MET A 79 2.71 -3.79 12.24
C MET A 79 1.79 -2.82 12.98
N ARG A 80 0.78 -3.35 13.70
CA ARG A 80 -0.14 -2.53 14.51
C ARG A 80 0.58 -1.74 15.57
N GLU A 81 1.46 -2.39 16.37
CA GLU A 81 2.26 -1.71 17.39
C GLU A 81 3.01 -0.49 16.84
N LYS A 82 3.53 -0.59 15.62
CA LYS A 82 4.20 0.55 14.97
C LYS A 82 3.24 1.65 14.58
N ALA A 83 2.07 1.30 14.02
CA ALA A 83 1.03 2.27 13.71
C ALA A 83 0.54 2.96 15.00
N GLU A 84 0.29 2.21 16.04
CA GLU A 84 -0.13 2.71 17.36
C GLU A 84 0.92 3.64 17.99
N HIS A 85 2.20 3.26 17.91
CA HIS A 85 3.29 4.11 18.41
C HIS A 85 3.38 5.44 17.64
N GLN A 86 3.13 5.43 16.34
CA GLN A 86 3.23 6.63 15.49
C GLN A 86 1.97 7.50 15.52
N LEU A 87 0.80 6.90 15.62
CA LEU A 87 -0.49 7.53 15.41
C LEU A 87 -1.41 7.51 16.64
N GLY A 88 -1.13 6.68 17.62
CA GLY A 88 -2.00 6.45 18.78
C GLY A 88 -2.25 7.67 19.67
N THR A 89 -1.40 8.70 19.58
CA THR A 89 -1.65 9.99 20.25
C THR A 89 -2.57 10.93 19.48
N CYS A 90 -2.84 10.62 18.19
CA CYS A 90 -3.84 11.31 17.39
C CYS A 90 -5.22 10.77 17.77
N GLY A 91 -6.09 11.57 18.39
CA GLY A 91 -7.44 11.15 18.80
C GLY A 91 -8.36 10.65 17.66
N HIS A 92 -7.86 10.63 16.41
CA HIS A 92 -8.59 10.23 15.21
C HIS A 92 -8.09 8.92 14.59
N PHE A 93 -7.20 8.19 15.27
CA PHE A 93 -6.72 6.87 14.84
C PHE A 93 -7.22 5.79 15.78
N HIS A 94 -7.87 4.77 15.21
CA HIS A 94 -8.37 3.60 15.92
C HIS A 94 -7.72 2.34 15.35
N SER A 95 -6.90 1.67 16.14
CA SER A 95 -6.26 0.41 15.76
C SER A 95 -7.21 -0.77 15.97
N VAL A 96 -7.36 -1.62 14.94
CA VAL A 96 -8.26 -2.77 14.94
C VAL A 96 -7.48 -4.03 14.58
N ALA A 97 -7.43 -4.99 15.50
CA ALA A 97 -6.76 -6.29 15.32
C ALA A 97 -7.72 -7.26 14.61
N ALA A 98 -7.81 -7.19 13.28
CA ALA A 98 -8.72 -8.02 12.49
C ALA A 98 -8.20 -8.25 11.07
N SER A 99 -8.80 -9.24 10.35
CA SER A 99 -8.52 -9.47 8.94
C SER A 99 -9.39 -8.58 8.04
N ALA A 100 -9.02 -8.50 6.76
CA ALA A 100 -9.77 -7.77 5.75
C ALA A 100 -11.18 -8.33 5.54
N GLU A 101 -11.34 -9.62 5.70
CA GLU A 101 -12.57 -10.37 5.45
C GLU A 101 -13.55 -10.34 6.63
N SER A 102 -13.08 -9.90 7.81
CA SER A 102 -13.87 -9.83 9.04
C SER A 102 -13.31 -8.78 9.98
N THR A 103 -13.64 -7.52 9.73
CA THR A 103 -13.06 -6.36 10.41
C THR A 103 -13.58 -6.14 11.82
N GLY A 104 -14.78 -6.64 12.13
CA GLY A 104 -15.49 -6.35 13.37
C GLY A 104 -16.04 -4.93 13.49
N LEU A 105 -15.88 -4.10 12.44
CA LEU A 105 -16.47 -2.76 12.41
C LEU A 105 -17.99 -2.82 12.30
N PRO A 106 -18.73 -1.83 12.83
CA PRO A 106 -20.19 -1.83 12.76
C PRO A 106 -20.70 -1.75 11.32
N ASP A 107 -21.89 -2.29 11.08
CA ASP A 107 -22.60 -2.19 9.80
C ASP A 107 -22.83 -0.72 9.45
N HIS A 108 -22.70 -0.39 8.16
CA HIS A 108 -23.02 0.94 7.61
C HIS A 108 -22.42 2.11 8.40
N SER A 109 -21.18 1.96 8.86
CA SER A 109 -20.52 2.94 9.74
C SER A 109 -19.35 3.69 9.07
N MET A 110 -18.89 3.21 7.91
CA MET A 110 -17.74 3.78 7.20
C MET A 110 -18.20 4.52 5.93
N ALA A 111 -17.71 5.75 5.76
CA ALA A 111 -17.95 6.54 4.55
C ALA A 111 -17.19 5.97 3.36
N MET A 112 -16.01 5.41 3.63
CA MET A 112 -15.12 4.84 2.62
C MET A 112 -14.28 3.71 3.22
N VAL A 113 -13.92 2.77 2.37
CA VAL A 113 -12.89 1.76 2.64
C VAL A 113 -11.67 2.06 1.78
N THR A 114 -10.48 2.05 2.37
CA THR A 114 -9.21 2.11 1.65
C THR A 114 -8.39 0.84 1.87
N ALA A 115 -7.60 0.44 0.89
CA ALA A 115 -6.57 -0.59 1.04
C ALA A 115 -5.34 -0.21 0.22
N ALA A 116 -4.21 -0.04 0.89
CA ALA A 116 -3.01 0.50 0.29
C ALA A 116 -1.88 -0.54 0.27
N SER A 117 -1.53 -1.03 -0.92
CA SER A 117 -0.54 -2.11 -1.14
C SER A 117 -0.87 -3.39 -0.36
N ALA A 118 -2.17 -3.68 -0.18
CA ALA A 118 -2.66 -4.80 0.62
C ALA A 118 -3.64 -5.71 -0.12
N PHE A 119 -4.45 -5.19 -1.03
CA PHE A 119 -5.56 -5.92 -1.66
C PHE A 119 -5.16 -7.21 -2.38
N HIS A 120 -3.97 -7.30 -2.94
CA HIS A 120 -3.46 -8.52 -3.57
C HIS A 120 -3.34 -9.72 -2.59
N TRP A 121 -3.30 -9.46 -1.27
CA TRP A 121 -3.27 -10.49 -0.23
C TRP A 121 -4.66 -10.99 0.19
N PHE A 122 -5.73 -10.27 -0.15
CA PHE A 122 -7.08 -10.54 0.34
C PHE A 122 -7.78 -11.60 -0.51
N ASP A 123 -8.75 -12.30 0.11
CA ASP A 123 -9.80 -12.98 -0.63
C ASP A 123 -10.77 -11.92 -1.17
N PRO A 124 -10.84 -11.69 -2.49
CA PRO A 124 -11.60 -10.58 -3.03
C PRO A 124 -13.10 -10.69 -2.79
N GLU A 125 -13.65 -11.92 -2.75
CA GLU A 125 -15.07 -12.16 -2.54
C GLU A 125 -15.47 -11.94 -1.06
N ALA A 126 -14.67 -12.45 -0.13
CA ALA A 126 -14.92 -12.27 1.29
C ALA A 126 -14.72 -10.80 1.69
N PHE A 127 -13.68 -10.14 1.18
CA PHE A 127 -13.43 -8.72 1.39
C PHE A 127 -14.55 -7.85 0.80
N ARG A 128 -15.07 -8.19 -0.38
CA ARG A 128 -16.19 -7.49 -0.99
C ARG A 128 -17.45 -7.54 -0.11
N ARG A 129 -17.78 -8.72 0.44
CA ARG A 129 -18.91 -8.87 1.38
C ARG A 129 -18.73 -7.99 2.62
N GLU A 130 -17.52 -7.94 3.15
CA GLU A 130 -17.21 -7.12 4.32
C GLU A 130 -17.31 -5.62 3.99
N CYS A 131 -16.79 -5.18 2.83
CA CYS A 131 -16.95 -3.80 2.37
C CYS A 131 -18.42 -3.40 2.26
N LEU A 132 -19.27 -4.25 1.64
CA LEU A 132 -20.69 -4.00 1.52
C LEU A 132 -21.41 -3.91 2.88
N ARG A 133 -20.94 -4.66 3.87
CA ARG A 133 -21.48 -4.65 5.23
C ARG A 133 -21.15 -3.35 5.97
N ILE A 134 -19.88 -2.93 5.94
CA ILE A 134 -19.40 -1.80 6.76
C ILE A 134 -19.62 -0.43 6.11
N LEU A 135 -19.71 -0.36 4.77
CA LEU A 135 -19.95 0.90 4.06
C LEU A 135 -21.38 1.42 4.27
N VAL A 136 -21.50 2.72 4.44
CA VAL A 136 -22.79 3.39 4.32
C VAL A 136 -23.34 3.24 2.90
N PRO A 137 -24.66 3.35 2.69
CA PRO A 137 -25.24 3.35 1.35
C PRO A 137 -24.56 4.37 0.43
N GLY A 138 -24.02 3.91 -0.69
CA GLY A 138 -23.30 4.77 -1.64
C GLY A 138 -21.81 4.97 -1.32
N GLY A 139 -21.29 4.41 -0.23
CA GLY A 139 -19.88 4.44 0.11
C GLY A 139 -18.99 3.81 -0.97
N LEU A 140 -17.75 4.25 -1.06
CA LEU A 140 -16.79 3.85 -2.08
C LEU A 140 -15.61 3.06 -1.49
N VAL A 141 -14.97 2.27 -2.34
CA VAL A 141 -13.70 1.62 -2.04
C VAL A 141 -12.59 2.25 -2.87
N CYS A 142 -11.44 2.52 -2.25
CA CYS A 142 -10.24 3.04 -2.89
C CYS A 142 -9.06 2.06 -2.64
N LEU A 143 -8.53 1.49 -3.70
CA LEU A 143 -7.38 0.58 -3.63
C LEU A 143 -6.16 1.30 -4.20
N LEU A 144 -5.08 1.40 -3.42
CA LEU A 144 -3.86 2.09 -3.82
C LEU A 144 -2.69 1.11 -3.94
N ILE A 145 -1.84 1.35 -4.91
CA ILE A 145 -0.56 0.67 -5.03
C ILE A 145 0.48 1.57 -5.68
N ASN A 146 1.68 1.65 -5.09
CA ASN A 146 2.82 2.28 -5.73
C ASN A 146 3.47 1.31 -6.71
N VAL A 147 3.65 1.74 -7.94
CA VAL A 147 4.16 0.95 -9.05
C VAL A 147 5.40 1.62 -9.62
N ARG A 148 6.44 0.85 -9.90
CA ARG A 148 7.58 1.32 -10.68
C ARG A 148 7.22 1.37 -12.16
N GLU A 149 7.62 2.44 -12.82
CA GLU A 149 7.61 2.44 -14.26
C GLU A 149 8.66 1.47 -14.81
N TYR A 150 8.31 0.78 -15.88
CA TYR A 150 9.19 -0.21 -16.50
C TYR A 150 10.13 0.45 -17.50
N ASP A 151 10.99 1.35 -16.99
CA ASP A 151 12.08 1.99 -17.71
C ASP A 151 13.33 1.08 -17.83
N ASP A 152 14.40 1.54 -18.45
CA ASP A 152 15.62 0.74 -18.61
C ASP A 152 16.27 0.39 -17.28
N PHE A 153 16.29 1.31 -16.31
CA PHE A 153 16.82 1.06 -14.98
C PHE A 153 16.03 -0.05 -14.26
N THR A 154 14.70 0.07 -14.27
CA THR A 154 13.81 -0.92 -13.65
C THR A 154 13.88 -2.27 -14.35
N ARG A 155 13.99 -2.31 -15.68
CA ARG A 155 14.20 -3.54 -16.46
C ARG A 155 15.48 -4.25 -16.03
N ARG A 156 16.58 -3.55 -15.92
CA ARG A 156 17.87 -4.11 -15.49
C ARG A 156 17.84 -4.59 -14.04
N GLN A 157 17.22 -3.85 -13.15
CA GLN A 157 16.98 -4.32 -11.78
C GLN A 157 16.11 -5.57 -11.74
N HIS A 158 15.06 -5.63 -12.56
CA HIS A 158 14.20 -6.80 -12.72
C HIS A 158 15.01 -8.04 -13.15
N GLU A 159 15.94 -7.89 -14.08
CA GLU A 159 16.83 -8.97 -14.52
C GLU A 159 17.73 -9.50 -13.38
N LEU A 160 18.27 -8.61 -12.53
CA LEU A 160 18.99 -9.00 -11.33
C LEU A 160 18.10 -9.77 -10.33
N CYS A 161 16.90 -9.28 -10.08
CA CYS A 161 15.94 -9.96 -9.22
C CYS A 161 15.57 -11.35 -9.76
N ARG A 162 15.34 -11.47 -11.06
CA ARG A 162 15.01 -12.74 -11.72
C ARG A 162 16.17 -13.74 -11.64
N LYS A 163 17.40 -13.25 -11.76
CA LYS A 163 18.60 -14.11 -11.79
C LYS A 163 18.99 -14.63 -10.40
N TYR A 164 18.87 -13.80 -9.38
CA TYR A 164 19.40 -14.09 -8.05
C TYR A 164 18.34 -14.18 -6.95
N GLY A 165 17.16 -13.61 -7.18
CA GLY A 165 16.10 -13.55 -6.18
C GLY A 165 15.40 -14.88 -5.94
N ALA A 166 14.89 -15.07 -4.73
CA ALA A 166 14.13 -16.25 -4.35
C ALA A 166 12.63 -16.00 -4.57
N GLY A 167 12.00 -16.83 -5.42
CA GLY A 167 10.55 -16.74 -5.69
C GLY A 167 10.11 -15.43 -6.34
N PHE A 168 11.04 -14.74 -7.00
CA PHE A 168 10.72 -13.50 -7.70
C PHE A 168 9.87 -13.77 -8.95
N THR A 169 8.76 -13.04 -9.05
CA THR A 169 7.87 -13.08 -10.23
C THR A 169 8.03 -11.82 -11.08
N SER A 170 7.72 -10.66 -10.52
CA SER A 170 7.83 -9.37 -11.20
C SER A 170 7.85 -8.22 -10.18
N LEU A 171 8.49 -7.09 -10.52
CA LEU A 171 8.42 -5.84 -9.74
C LEU A 171 7.03 -5.19 -9.77
N ILE A 172 6.21 -5.54 -10.76
CA ILE A 172 4.85 -5.02 -10.94
C ILE A 172 3.77 -6.07 -10.64
N HIS A 173 4.15 -7.24 -10.13
CA HIS A 173 3.22 -8.36 -9.89
C HIS A 173 2.01 -7.94 -9.06
N GLY A 174 2.22 -7.25 -7.95
CA GLY A 174 1.13 -6.79 -7.09
C GLY A 174 0.16 -5.82 -7.79
N PHE A 175 0.63 -5.04 -8.78
CA PHE A 175 -0.24 -4.16 -9.58
C PHE A 175 -1.10 -4.96 -10.55
N GLU A 176 -0.52 -5.90 -11.30
CA GLU A 176 -1.27 -6.74 -12.24
C GLU A 176 -2.30 -7.60 -11.49
N GLU A 177 -1.93 -8.21 -10.38
CA GLU A 177 -2.85 -8.97 -9.55
C GLU A 177 -3.98 -8.09 -8.98
N THR A 178 -3.66 -6.86 -8.53
CA THR A 178 -4.67 -5.90 -8.08
C THR A 178 -5.64 -5.55 -9.20
N LYS A 179 -5.12 -5.34 -10.42
CA LYS A 179 -5.93 -5.00 -11.60
C LYS A 179 -6.90 -6.13 -11.98
N GLU A 180 -6.42 -7.37 -11.99
CA GLU A 180 -7.25 -8.55 -12.26
C GLU A 180 -8.35 -8.71 -11.21
N LYS A 181 -8.00 -8.64 -9.93
CA LYS A 181 -8.95 -8.73 -8.81
C LYS A 181 -9.95 -7.57 -8.80
N ALA A 182 -9.51 -6.34 -9.12
CA ALA A 182 -10.38 -5.17 -9.17
C ALA A 182 -11.49 -5.30 -10.22
N ALA A 183 -11.21 -5.91 -11.36
CA ALA A 183 -12.20 -6.10 -12.43
C ALA A 183 -13.41 -6.96 -12.02
N VAL A 184 -13.25 -7.85 -11.03
CA VAL A 184 -14.33 -8.68 -10.49
C VAL A 184 -14.90 -8.11 -9.17
N PHE A 185 -14.11 -7.33 -8.45
CA PHE A 185 -14.47 -6.74 -7.17
C PHE A 185 -15.43 -5.57 -7.31
N PHE A 186 -15.17 -4.66 -8.26
CA PHE A 186 -15.95 -3.46 -8.46
C PHE A 186 -17.15 -3.68 -9.40
N GLU A 187 -18.14 -2.77 -9.32
CA GLU A 187 -19.15 -2.61 -10.35
C GLU A 187 -18.51 -2.19 -11.69
N GLU A 188 -19.23 -2.38 -12.79
CA GLU A 188 -18.80 -1.86 -14.09
C GLU A 188 -18.66 -0.33 -14.06
N GLY A 189 -17.61 0.15 -14.72
CA GLY A 189 -17.31 1.59 -14.75
C GLY A 189 -16.51 2.11 -13.56
N PHE A 190 -15.86 1.23 -12.78
CA PHE A 190 -14.87 1.70 -11.80
C PHE A 190 -13.71 2.43 -12.50
N HIS A 191 -13.03 3.27 -11.75
CA HIS A 191 -11.97 4.13 -12.26
C HIS A 191 -10.60 3.56 -11.89
N LEU A 192 -9.65 3.65 -12.83
CA LEU A 192 -8.23 3.46 -12.61
C LEU A 192 -7.50 4.74 -13.02
N GLU A 193 -6.89 5.40 -12.06
CA GLU A 193 -6.10 6.61 -12.28
C GLU A 193 -4.66 6.37 -11.84
N GLN A 194 -3.73 7.06 -12.51
CA GLN A 194 -2.31 6.99 -12.21
C GLN A 194 -1.82 8.40 -11.89
N PHE A 195 -1.05 8.50 -10.82
CA PHE A 195 -0.49 9.77 -10.34
C PHE A 195 1.03 9.62 -10.25
N ASP A 196 1.76 10.41 -11.00
CA ASP A 196 3.21 10.42 -10.98
C ASP A 196 3.73 10.59 -9.54
N PHE A 197 4.65 9.73 -9.17
CA PHE A 197 5.25 9.73 -7.84
C PHE A 197 6.72 9.29 -7.90
N PRO A 198 7.57 10.07 -8.59
CA PRO A 198 9.00 9.74 -8.69
C PRO A 198 9.65 9.73 -7.31
N LEU A 199 10.44 8.69 -7.04
CA LEU A 199 11.07 8.47 -5.74
C LEU A 199 12.56 8.70 -5.83
N THR A 200 13.07 9.62 -5.02
CA THR A 200 14.50 9.94 -4.96
C THR A 200 15.18 9.11 -3.87
N TYR A 201 16.30 8.51 -4.20
CA TYR A 201 17.11 7.69 -3.32
C TYR A 201 18.56 8.15 -3.30
N GLU A 202 19.20 8.05 -2.14
CA GLU A 202 20.66 7.87 -2.04
C GLU A 202 21.00 6.45 -2.50
N LYS A 203 22.13 6.24 -3.16
CA LYS A 203 22.52 4.91 -3.68
C LYS A 203 22.53 3.82 -2.61
N GLU A 204 23.11 4.11 -1.45
CA GLU A 204 23.16 3.18 -0.32
C GLU A 204 21.76 2.83 0.21
N ALA A 205 20.87 3.83 0.31
CA ALA A 205 19.49 3.60 0.74
C ALA A 205 18.72 2.74 -0.26
N PHE A 206 18.98 2.90 -1.56
CA PHE A 206 18.38 2.07 -2.60
C PHE A 206 18.84 0.61 -2.51
N ILE A 207 20.15 0.37 -2.32
CA ILE A 207 20.69 -0.98 -2.10
C ILE A 207 20.06 -1.62 -0.86
N SER A 208 20.08 -0.92 0.27
CA SER A 208 19.49 -1.40 1.52
C SER A 208 18.01 -1.78 1.36
N ARG A 209 17.23 -0.92 0.67
CA ARG A 209 15.83 -1.20 0.35
C ARG A 209 15.67 -2.43 -0.54
N SER A 210 16.50 -2.56 -1.58
CA SER A 210 16.46 -3.69 -2.51
C SER A 210 16.76 -5.02 -1.80
N LEU A 211 17.74 -5.04 -0.90
CA LEU A 211 18.09 -6.18 -0.08
C LEU A 211 17.02 -6.55 0.98
N SER A 212 16.18 -5.59 1.38
CA SER A 212 15.09 -5.84 2.34
C SER A 212 13.81 -6.37 1.70
N SER A 213 13.76 -6.51 0.38
CA SER A 213 12.60 -7.02 -0.35
C SER A 213 12.33 -8.49 -0.04
N SER A 214 11.05 -8.92 -0.16
CA SER A 214 10.68 -10.31 0.12
C SER A 214 11.34 -11.32 -0.82
N TYR A 215 11.65 -10.90 -2.02
CA TYR A 215 12.31 -11.67 -3.08
C TYR A 215 13.85 -11.54 -3.08
N ALA A 216 14.42 -10.67 -2.24
CA ALA A 216 15.86 -10.55 -2.15
C ALA A 216 16.48 -11.87 -1.67
N PRO A 217 17.62 -12.29 -2.26
CA PRO A 217 18.30 -13.49 -1.81
C PRO A 217 18.81 -13.33 -0.38
N GLU A 218 19.03 -14.45 0.29
CA GLU A 218 19.51 -14.46 1.67
C GLU A 218 20.86 -13.76 1.79
N ALA A 219 20.99 -12.87 2.76
CA ALA A 219 22.22 -12.17 3.05
C ALA A 219 23.33 -13.18 3.43
N GLY A 220 24.52 -13.05 2.81
CA GLY A 220 25.65 -13.96 3.01
C GLY A 220 25.65 -15.19 2.09
N SER A 221 24.59 -15.47 1.35
CA SER A 221 24.61 -16.46 0.28
C SER A 221 25.40 -15.97 -0.94
N GLU A 222 25.84 -16.89 -1.80
CA GLU A 222 26.48 -16.53 -3.06
C GLU A 222 25.57 -15.67 -3.95
N ASN A 223 24.30 -16.04 -4.06
CA ASN A 223 23.31 -15.24 -4.77
C ASN A 223 23.13 -13.85 -4.15
N GLY A 224 23.16 -13.73 -2.82
CA GLY A 224 23.11 -12.44 -2.11
C GLY A 224 24.28 -11.54 -2.45
N ARG A 225 25.49 -12.10 -2.49
CA ARG A 225 26.70 -11.38 -2.90
C ARG A 225 26.62 -10.90 -4.36
N LEU A 226 26.26 -11.80 -5.28
CA LEU A 226 26.13 -11.47 -6.70
C LEU A 226 25.02 -10.48 -7.00
N TYR A 227 23.90 -10.56 -6.28
CA TYR A 227 22.81 -9.58 -6.36
C TYR A 227 23.27 -8.19 -5.91
N MET A 228 23.97 -8.11 -4.79
CA MET A 228 24.51 -6.85 -4.28
C MET A 228 25.53 -6.23 -5.25
N GLU A 229 26.46 -7.02 -5.78
CA GLU A 229 27.44 -6.58 -6.78
C GLU A 229 26.74 -6.06 -8.05
N GLY A 230 25.70 -6.75 -8.53
CA GLY A 230 24.92 -6.32 -9.68
C GLY A 230 24.16 -5.00 -9.42
N LEU A 231 23.63 -4.80 -8.23
CA LEU A 231 23.02 -3.52 -7.83
C LEU A 231 24.05 -2.39 -7.78
N GLN A 232 25.25 -2.65 -7.25
CA GLN A 232 26.33 -1.66 -7.21
C GLN A 232 26.76 -1.26 -8.62
N GLN A 233 26.99 -2.21 -9.52
CA GLN A 233 27.31 -1.96 -10.92
C GLN A 233 26.23 -1.15 -11.63
N LEU A 234 24.95 -1.48 -11.41
CA LEU A 234 23.83 -0.72 -11.97
C LEU A 234 23.83 0.75 -11.52
N LEU A 235 24.21 0.99 -10.25
CA LEU A 235 24.26 2.35 -9.68
C LEU A 235 25.55 3.12 -10.02
N GLU A 236 26.68 2.45 -10.32
CA GLU A 236 27.93 3.09 -10.75
C GLU A 236 27.73 3.86 -12.07
N GLU A 237 26.83 3.41 -12.94
CA GLU A 237 26.52 4.09 -14.20
C GLU A 237 25.76 5.42 -14.00
N ILE A 238 25.22 5.67 -12.82
CA ILE A 238 24.54 6.91 -12.44
C ILE A 238 25.57 7.84 -11.81
N PRO A 239 25.92 8.98 -12.43
CA PRO A 239 26.97 9.87 -11.91
C PRO A 239 26.62 10.50 -10.55
N GLN A 240 25.31 10.76 -10.31
CA GLN A 240 24.84 11.45 -9.13
C GLN A 240 24.72 10.48 -7.93
N GLU A 241 25.05 10.94 -6.73
CA GLU A 241 24.84 10.18 -5.48
C GLU A 241 23.36 9.98 -5.16
N ARG A 242 22.55 10.98 -5.51
CA ARG A 242 21.08 10.92 -5.44
C ARG A 242 20.49 10.76 -6.83
N PHE A 243 19.59 9.82 -6.98
CA PHE A 243 18.91 9.57 -8.24
C PHE A 243 17.41 9.32 -8.04
N THR A 244 16.66 9.52 -9.11
CA THR A 244 15.21 9.36 -9.08
C THR A 244 14.81 8.12 -9.86
N VAL A 245 13.96 7.30 -9.25
CA VAL A 245 13.31 6.16 -9.89
C VAL A 245 11.90 6.55 -10.27
N ALA A 246 11.55 6.35 -11.51
CA ALA A 246 10.21 6.64 -12.01
C ALA A 246 9.19 5.68 -11.37
N ASN A 247 8.18 6.26 -10.73
CA ASN A 247 7.09 5.55 -10.06
C ASN A 247 5.81 6.35 -10.23
N PHE A 248 4.69 5.66 -10.10
CA PHE A 248 3.37 6.26 -9.95
C PHE A 248 2.58 5.56 -8.84
N THR A 249 1.60 6.24 -8.28
CA THR A 249 0.55 5.63 -7.47
C THR A 249 -0.62 5.32 -8.37
N ALA A 250 -0.98 4.05 -8.50
CA ALA A 250 -2.24 3.62 -9.11
C ALA A 250 -3.34 3.65 -8.05
N LEU A 251 -4.47 4.24 -8.39
CA LEU A 251 -5.67 4.30 -7.59
C LEU A 251 -6.83 3.70 -8.36
N PHE A 252 -7.38 2.60 -7.84
CA PHE A 252 -8.65 2.00 -8.29
C PHE A 252 -9.74 2.47 -7.35
N TRP A 253 -10.83 3.01 -7.87
CA TRP A 253 -11.93 3.44 -7.00
C TRP A 253 -13.29 3.25 -7.65
N GLY A 254 -14.27 2.96 -6.82
CA GLY A 254 -15.64 2.71 -7.27
C GLY A 254 -16.49 2.07 -6.17
N LYS A 255 -17.69 1.65 -6.54
CA LYS A 255 -18.55 0.85 -5.67
C LYS A 255 -18.15 -0.61 -5.74
N PRO A 256 -18.12 -1.32 -4.61
CA PRO A 256 -18.00 -2.77 -4.64
C PRO A 256 -19.26 -3.36 -5.33
N ARG A 257 -19.06 -4.38 -6.17
CA ARG A 257 -20.15 -5.07 -6.87
C ARG A 257 -21.15 -5.63 -5.85
N ALA A 258 -22.43 -5.45 -6.09
CA ALA A 258 -23.48 -6.06 -5.29
C ALA A 258 -23.34 -7.61 -5.25
N LEU A 259 -23.90 -8.24 -4.20
CA LEU A 259 -23.89 -9.70 -4.03
C LEU A 259 -24.79 -10.41 -5.02
#